data_2cfe9ca25ea2852c9ae7cbf1c3e6f49a
#
_entry.id   2cfe9ca25ea2852c9ae7cbf1c3e6f49a
#
_cell.length_a   1.000
_cell.length_b   1.000
_cell.length_c   1.000
_cell.angle_alpha   90.00
_cell.angle_beta   90.00
_cell.angle_gamma   90.00
#
_symmetry.space_group_name_H-M   'P 1'
#
loop_
_entity.id
_entity.type
_entity.pdbx_description
1 polymer ?
#
loop_
_entity_poly.entity_id
_entity_poly.type
_entity_poly.pdbx_seq_one_letter_code
_entity_poly.pdbx_strand_id
1 'polypeptide(L)'
;MNLFHLRETRASKLAELKALGENPDNAKFTAIEGEIRALDGQIKNAATIAEFERHEAAPQGDAMARELRSYSVSKAIREGNGDSLTGVEREVHDELSKGREVRGVMVPTSLIFGDENRAMLTTGTAGNTVATNLGGLIDRLRPVLAVQSLGATVISGLTGNLDLPRLTSGPQAYWVNEDEATTASDATFDKVSLSPKTVSGEMYLSRRLLLQNGVALENVLRQDLAFVLAQALDSAAINGTAAAKQPVGILTQITESATTATDLTDIAADLIAALQIDDVTGTTGFLTNPALMGVARKLKDGQQRPISTADTFHNERVVATNQVPTIGGENPLIFGAFANLLVGYWSGVDILANPYTDASKGGLRLHAFLDADVAIRHPEAFAWKAVA
;
A
#
# COMPACT_ATOMS: atom_id res chain seq x y z
N MET A 1 -19.03 -26.00 -25.75
CA MET A 1 -20.09 -26.78 -25.08
C MET A 1 -19.89 -26.62 -23.56
N ASN A 2 -20.92 -26.30 -22.79
CA ASN A 2 -20.76 -25.99 -21.38
C ASN A 2 -20.62 -27.29 -20.58
N LEU A 3 -19.63 -27.39 -19.68
CA LEU A 3 -19.31 -28.56 -18.86
C LEU A 3 -20.54 -29.05 -18.04
N PHE A 4 -21.40 -28.13 -17.66
CA PHE A 4 -22.66 -28.43 -16.96
C PHE A 4 -23.61 -29.25 -17.85
N HIS A 5 -23.80 -28.88 -19.11
CA HIS A 5 -24.66 -29.55 -20.05
C HIS A 5 -24.16 -30.97 -20.41
N LEU A 6 -22.82 -31.15 -20.52
CA LEU A 6 -22.23 -32.45 -20.73
C LEU A 6 -22.47 -33.42 -19.55
N ARG A 7 -22.42 -32.90 -18.32
CA ARG A 7 -22.73 -33.68 -17.11
C ARG A 7 -24.19 -34.04 -17.00
N GLU A 8 -25.08 -33.12 -17.41
CA GLU A 8 -26.53 -33.35 -17.42
C GLU A 8 -26.93 -34.42 -18.45
N THR A 9 -26.38 -34.34 -19.67
CA THR A 9 -26.62 -35.36 -20.71
C THR A 9 -26.07 -36.73 -20.32
N ARG A 10 -24.90 -36.78 -19.66
CA ARG A 10 -24.34 -38.01 -19.10
C ARG A 10 -25.24 -38.63 -18.01
N ALA A 11 -25.81 -37.80 -17.13
CA ALA A 11 -26.69 -38.25 -16.07
C ALA A 11 -28.02 -38.82 -16.65
N SER A 12 -28.54 -38.19 -17.69
CA SER A 12 -29.71 -38.65 -18.43
C SER A 12 -29.45 -40.03 -19.09
N LYS A 13 -28.33 -40.19 -19.79
CA LYS A 13 -27.96 -41.46 -20.41
C LYS A 13 -27.68 -42.56 -19.39
N LEU A 14 -27.17 -42.26 -18.23
CA LEU A 14 -26.97 -43.20 -17.13
C LEU A 14 -28.30 -43.61 -16.50
N ALA A 15 -29.32 -42.73 -16.49
CA ALA A 15 -30.67 -43.05 -16.09
C ALA A 15 -31.37 -43.98 -17.09
N GLU A 16 -31.20 -43.71 -18.43
CA GLU A 16 -31.67 -44.60 -19.50
C GLU A 16 -31.06 -46.01 -19.38
N LEU A 17 -29.73 -46.10 -19.11
CA LEU A 17 -29.05 -47.38 -18.93
C LEU A 17 -29.63 -48.15 -17.72
N LYS A 18 -29.91 -47.47 -16.61
CA LYS A 18 -30.53 -48.04 -15.42
C LYS A 18 -31.97 -48.51 -15.65
N ALA A 19 -32.70 -47.79 -16.52
CA ALA A 19 -34.08 -48.11 -16.84
C ALA A 19 -34.25 -49.37 -17.73
N LEU A 20 -33.18 -49.84 -18.39
CA LEU A 20 -33.15 -51.06 -19.17
C LEU A 20 -33.29 -52.34 -18.33
N GLY A 21 -33.16 -52.29 -16.99
CA GLY A 21 -33.39 -53.40 -16.05
C GLY A 21 -32.42 -54.54 -16.14
N GLU A 22 -32.75 -55.68 -15.48
CA GLU A 22 -31.87 -56.84 -15.32
C GLU A 22 -31.73 -57.73 -16.58
N ASN A 23 -32.46 -57.51 -17.66
CA ASN A 23 -32.34 -58.25 -18.91
C ASN A 23 -32.28 -57.33 -20.14
N PRO A 24 -31.24 -56.54 -20.31
CA PRO A 24 -31.12 -55.56 -21.36
C PRO A 24 -30.87 -56.21 -22.73
N ASP A 25 -31.52 -55.62 -23.79
CA ASP A 25 -31.13 -55.89 -25.16
C ASP A 25 -29.64 -55.52 -25.34
N ASN A 26 -28.78 -56.51 -25.53
CA ASN A 26 -27.33 -56.32 -25.53
C ASN A 26 -26.84 -55.26 -26.52
N ALA A 27 -27.55 -55.07 -27.63
CA ALA A 27 -27.25 -54.08 -28.64
C ALA A 27 -27.51 -52.64 -28.12
N LYS A 28 -28.59 -52.45 -27.41
CA LYS A 28 -28.95 -51.12 -26.84
C LYS A 28 -28.07 -50.78 -25.63
N PHE A 29 -27.72 -51.77 -24.83
CA PHE A 29 -26.80 -51.58 -23.68
C PHE A 29 -25.44 -51.12 -24.16
N THR A 30 -24.84 -51.80 -25.17
CA THR A 30 -23.54 -51.48 -25.71
C THR A 30 -23.53 -50.10 -26.41
N ALA A 31 -24.63 -49.71 -27.07
CA ALA A 31 -24.75 -48.39 -27.69
C ALA A 31 -24.73 -47.25 -26.65
N ILE A 32 -25.55 -47.37 -25.57
CA ILE A 32 -25.63 -46.35 -24.51
C ILE A 32 -24.33 -46.31 -23.71
N GLU A 33 -23.69 -47.44 -23.47
CA GLU A 33 -22.35 -47.50 -22.81
C GLU A 33 -21.31 -46.76 -23.67
N GLY A 34 -21.33 -46.95 -24.98
CA GLY A 34 -20.47 -46.22 -25.90
C GLY A 34 -20.66 -44.67 -25.85
N GLU A 35 -21.93 -44.24 -25.79
CA GLU A 35 -22.27 -42.83 -25.65
C GLU A 35 -21.81 -42.25 -24.32
N ILE A 36 -21.97 -42.99 -23.21
CA ILE A 36 -21.49 -42.54 -21.89
C ILE A 36 -19.95 -42.41 -21.86
N ARG A 37 -19.22 -43.39 -22.46
CA ARG A 37 -17.76 -43.29 -22.55
C ARG A 37 -17.28 -42.12 -23.41
N ALA A 38 -17.99 -41.84 -24.49
CA ALA A 38 -17.69 -40.66 -25.34
C ALA A 38 -17.94 -39.34 -24.56
N LEU A 39 -19.03 -39.24 -23.79
CA LEU A 39 -19.33 -38.10 -22.94
C LEU A 39 -18.29 -37.95 -21.81
N ASP A 40 -17.82 -39.06 -21.21
CA ASP A 40 -16.76 -39.03 -20.20
C ASP A 40 -15.45 -38.46 -20.78
N GLY A 41 -15.10 -38.82 -22.02
CA GLY A 41 -13.97 -38.24 -22.72
C GLY A 41 -14.12 -36.73 -22.96
N GLN A 42 -15.31 -36.30 -23.39
CA GLN A 42 -15.60 -34.88 -23.59
C GLN A 42 -15.61 -34.07 -22.29
N ILE A 43 -16.14 -34.63 -21.20
CA ILE A 43 -16.12 -34.01 -19.86
C ILE A 43 -14.68 -33.86 -19.36
N LYS A 44 -13.84 -34.88 -19.55
CA LYS A 44 -12.43 -34.83 -19.17
C LYS A 44 -11.68 -33.76 -19.93
N ASN A 45 -11.86 -33.68 -21.27
CA ASN A 45 -11.23 -32.67 -22.09
C ASN A 45 -11.71 -31.25 -21.75
N ALA A 46 -13.02 -31.06 -21.54
CA ALA A 46 -13.58 -29.80 -21.14
C ALA A 46 -13.14 -29.36 -19.73
N ALA A 47 -12.92 -30.32 -18.81
CA ALA A 47 -12.39 -30.04 -17.49
C ALA A 47 -10.92 -29.59 -17.53
N THR A 48 -10.08 -30.26 -18.36
CA THR A 48 -8.68 -29.86 -18.57
C THR A 48 -8.58 -28.48 -19.26
N ILE A 49 -9.42 -28.19 -20.23
CA ILE A 49 -9.45 -26.85 -20.85
C ILE A 49 -9.87 -25.79 -19.80
N ALA A 50 -10.91 -26.04 -19.01
CA ALA A 50 -11.32 -25.12 -17.95
C ALA A 50 -10.26 -24.95 -16.85
N GLU A 51 -9.41 -25.94 -16.63
CA GLU A 51 -8.27 -25.86 -15.71
C GLU A 51 -7.14 -25.00 -16.31
N PHE A 52 -6.84 -25.14 -17.58
CA PHE A 52 -5.91 -24.26 -18.31
C PHE A 52 -6.41 -22.82 -18.38
N GLU A 53 -7.69 -22.61 -18.71
CA GLU A 53 -8.30 -21.27 -18.72
C GLU A 53 -8.29 -20.62 -17.31
N ARG A 54 -8.45 -21.43 -16.24
CA ARG A 54 -8.34 -20.93 -14.85
C ARG A 54 -6.90 -20.58 -14.49
N HIS A 55 -5.92 -21.29 -15.02
CA HIS A 55 -4.50 -20.96 -14.87
C HIS A 55 -4.10 -19.71 -15.67
N GLU A 56 -4.67 -19.51 -16.86
CA GLU A 56 -4.47 -18.28 -17.65
C GLU A 56 -5.22 -17.07 -17.08
N ALA A 57 -6.40 -17.29 -16.50
CA ALA A 57 -7.21 -16.23 -15.90
C ALA A 57 -6.83 -15.91 -14.45
N ALA A 58 -5.87 -16.63 -13.84
CA ALA A 58 -5.34 -16.26 -12.54
C ALA A 58 -4.58 -14.93 -12.70
N PRO A 59 -4.97 -13.86 -11.99
CA PRO A 59 -4.27 -12.59 -12.10
C PRO A 59 -2.80 -12.81 -11.73
N GLN A 60 -1.88 -12.29 -12.55
CA GLN A 60 -0.43 -12.41 -12.35
C GLN A 60 0.02 -12.01 -10.92
N GLY A 61 -0.77 -11.21 -10.22
CA GLY A 61 -0.57 -10.85 -8.82
C GLY A 61 -0.55 -12.02 -7.84
N ASP A 62 -1.31 -13.10 -8.08
CA ASP A 62 -1.37 -14.23 -7.15
C ASP A 62 -0.16 -15.19 -7.28
N ALA A 63 0.44 -15.31 -8.47
CA ALA A 63 1.65 -16.10 -8.67
C ALA A 63 2.85 -15.42 -8.00
N MET A 64 3.05 -14.14 -8.22
CA MET A 64 4.09 -13.32 -7.60
C MET A 64 3.93 -13.25 -6.08
N ALA A 65 2.72 -13.12 -5.57
CA ALA A 65 2.43 -13.13 -4.14
C ALA A 65 2.73 -14.49 -3.48
N ARG A 66 2.62 -15.60 -4.20
CA ARG A 66 3.01 -16.94 -3.70
C ARG A 66 4.53 -17.11 -3.66
N GLU A 67 5.23 -16.67 -4.68
CA GLU A 67 6.69 -16.69 -4.75
C GLU A 67 7.31 -15.79 -3.68
N LEU A 68 6.76 -14.58 -3.48
CA LEU A 68 7.20 -13.67 -2.44
C LEU A 68 6.99 -14.20 -1.01
N ARG A 69 6.09 -15.17 -0.79
CA ARG A 69 5.95 -15.85 0.52
C ARG A 69 7.14 -16.74 0.86
N SER A 70 7.83 -17.27 -0.11
CA SER A 70 9.03 -18.09 0.07
C SER A 70 10.32 -17.26 0.15
N TYR A 71 10.25 -15.96 -0.07
CA TYR A 71 11.39 -15.04 -0.01
C TYR A 71 11.92 -14.89 1.41
N SER A 72 13.20 -15.13 1.60
CA SER A 72 13.90 -15.01 2.88
C SER A 72 14.90 -13.84 2.87
N VAL A 73 14.59 -12.77 3.62
CA VAL A 73 15.49 -11.61 3.78
C VAL A 73 16.82 -12.04 4.42
N SER A 74 16.80 -12.95 5.39
CA SER A 74 18.03 -13.44 6.04
C SER A 74 18.93 -14.23 5.11
N LYS A 75 18.35 -15.00 4.16
CA LYS A 75 19.10 -15.69 3.11
C LYS A 75 19.71 -14.69 2.14
N ALA A 76 18.91 -13.72 1.66
CA ALA A 76 19.34 -12.67 0.77
C ALA A 76 20.51 -11.85 1.35
N ILE A 77 20.45 -11.51 2.65
CA ILE A 77 21.53 -10.80 3.35
C ILE A 77 22.77 -11.67 3.53
N ARG A 78 22.61 -12.97 3.82
CA ARG A 78 23.73 -13.89 4.06
C ARG A 78 24.51 -14.18 2.78
N GLU A 79 23.84 -14.30 1.66
CA GLU A 79 24.42 -14.53 0.35
C GLU A 79 25.03 -13.24 -0.25
N GLY A 80 24.65 -12.09 0.26
CA GLY A 80 25.33 -10.79 0.33
C GLY A 80 25.67 -10.01 -0.94
N ASN A 81 25.88 -10.66 -2.07
CA ASN A 81 26.11 -10.02 -3.37
C ASN A 81 25.14 -10.61 -4.41
N GLY A 82 24.60 -9.76 -5.28
CA GLY A 82 23.64 -10.17 -6.30
C GLY A 82 24.05 -11.41 -7.08
N ASP A 83 25.33 -11.58 -7.39
CA ASP A 83 25.88 -12.71 -8.14
C ASP A 83 25.90 -14.04 -7.39
N SER A 84 25.86 -14.01 -6.05
CA SER A 84 25.87 -15.21 -5.20
C SER A 84 24.49 -15.65 -4.74
N LEU A 85 23.45 -14.86 -4.97
CA LEU A 85 22.07 -15.19 -4.64
C LEU A 85 21.59 -16.42 -5.40
N THR A 86 20.74 -17.22 -4.73
CA THR A 86 20.14 -18.44 -5.31
C THR A 86 18.63 -18.47 -5.09
N GLY A 87 17.88 -19.11 -6.02
CA GLY A 87 16.43 -19.29 -5.89
C GLY A 87 15.63 -18.01 -6.10
N VAL A 88 14.49 -17.91 -5.40
CA VAL A 88 13.53 -16.80 -5.53
C VAL A 88 14.16 -15.44 -5.21
N GLU A 89 15.12 -15.40 -4.29
CA GLU A 89 15.84 -14.19 -3.91
C GLU A 89 16.65 -13.61 -5.06
N ARG A 90 17.23 -14.48 -5.90
CA ARG A 90 17.97 -14.07 -7.10
C ARG A 90 17.01 -13.55 -8.17
N GLU A 91 15.95 -14.27 -8.46
CA GLU A 91 14.96 -13.86 -9.48
C GLU A 91 14.36 -12.48 -9.19
N VAL A 92 14.01 -12.26 -7.92
CA VAL A 92 13.47 -10.99 -7.46
C VAL A 92 14.53 -9.87 -7.52
N HIS A 93 15.78 -10.16 -7.14
CA HIS A 93 16.88 -9.20 -7.25
C HIS A 93 17.15 -8.82 -8.72
N ASP A 94 17.25 -9.81 -9.61
CA ASP A 94 17.49 -9.59 -11.03
C ASP A 94 16.36 -8.79 -11.70
N GLU A 95 15.11 -9.03 -11.30
CA GLU A 95 13.96 -8.28 -11.81
C GLU A 95 13.99 -6.81 -11.34
N LEU A 96 14.25 -6.56 -10.05
CA LEU A 96 14.27 -5.22 -9.48
C LEU A 96 15.52 -4.41 -9.86
N SER A 97 16.63 -5.08 -10.21
CA SER A 97 17.88 -4.44 -10.62
C SER A 97 17.97 -4.16 -12.12
N LYS A 98 16.96 -4.55 -12.91
CA LYS A 98 16.95 -4.30 -14.37
C LYS A 98 17.19 -2.81 -14.68
N GLY A 99 18.30 -2.55 -15.37
CA GLY A 99 18.69 -1.20 -15.81
C GLY A 99 19.40 -0.35 -14.75
N ARG A 100 19.83 -0.94 -13.61
CA ARG A 100 20.55 -0.25 -12.53
C ARG A 100 21.75 -1.08 -12.07
N GLU A 101 22.88 -0.41 -11.75
CA GLU A 101 23.98 -1.03 -11.01
C GLU A 101 23.70 -0.92 -9.51
N VAL A 102 23.43 -2.05 -8.86
CA VAL A 102 23.12 -2.13 -7.43
C VAL A 102 24.28 -2.84 -6.73
N ARG A 103 24.74 -2.28 -5.60
CA ARG A 103 25.85 -2.87 -4.80
C ARG A 103 25.37 -3.75 -3.65
N GLY A 104 24.07 -3.90 -3.48
CA GLY A 104 23.43 -4.68 -2.43
C GLY A 104 22.32 -5.58 -2.99
N VAL A 105 21.42 -6.06 -2.11
CA VAL A 105 20.30 -6.92 -2.47
C VAL A 105 19.01 -6.10 -2.52
N MET A 106 18.30 -6.18 -3.65
CA MET A 106 17.00 -5.53 -3.81
C MET A 106 15.91 -6.38 -3.19
N VAL A 107 15.08 -5.76 -2.35
CA VAL A 107 13.93 -6.40 -1.69
C VAL A 107 12.64 -5.68 -2.13
N PRO A 108 11.59 -6.42 -2.55
CA PRO A 108 10.33 -5.81 -2.98
C PRO A 108 9.68 -4.98 -1.88
N THR A 109 9.13 -3.83 -2.25
CA THR A 109 8.39 -2.95 -1.34
C THR A 109 7.15 -3.62 -0.74
N SER A 110 6.49 -4.51 -1.49
CA SER A 110 5.34 -5.28 -1.02
C SER A 110 5.64 -6.21 0.17
N LEU A 111 6.88 -6.71 0.28
CA LEU A 111 7.33 -7.52 1.44
C LEU A 111 7.58 -6.66 2.68
N ILE A 112 7.91 -5.39 2.49
CA ILE A 112 8.27 -4.47 3.56
C ILE A 112 7.05 -3.72 4.08
N PHE A 113 6.22 -3.21 3.18
CA PHE A 113 5.04 -2.40 3.54
C PHE A 113 3.75 -3.20 3.68
N GLY A 114 3.72 -4.47 3.20
CA GLY A 114 2.54 -5.35 3.18
C GLY A 114 1.45 -4.89 2.21
N ASP A 115 0.69 -5.84 1.69
CA ASP A 115 -0.61 -5.54 1.07
C ASP A 115 -1.63 -5.37 2.20
N GLU A 116 -2.28 -4.23 2.29
CA GLU A 116 -3.22 -3.84 3.37
C GLU A 116 -4.46 -4.74 3.53
N ASN A 117 -4.56 -5.87 2.85
CA ASN A 117 -5.74 -6.73 2.82
C ASN A 117 -5.53 -8.17 3.32
N ARG A 118 -4.72 -8.40 4.38
CA ARG A 118 -4.69 -9.72 5.00
C ARG A 118 -4.80 -9.69 6.51
N ALA A 119 -6.00 -10.06 6.98
CA ALA A 119 -6.21 -10.54 8.33
C ALA A 119 -5.22 -11.69 8.62
N MET A 120 -4.32 -11.52 9.57
CA MET A 120 -3.45 -12.57 10.09
C MET A 120 -4.30 -13.56 10.86
N LEU A 121 -4.53 -14.74 10.28
CA LEU A 121 -5.04 -15.90 11.01
C LEU A 121 -3.85 -16.64 11.64
N THR A 122 -3.72 -16.52 12.94
CA THR A 122 -2.83 -17.36 13.73
C THR A 122 -3.60 -18.57 14.23
N THR A 123 -3.41 -19.71 13.58
CA THR A 123 -3.67 -21.02 14.21
C THR A 123 -2.73 -22.05 13.64
N GLY A 124 -1.84 -22.56 14.45
CA GLY A 124 -0.94 -23.65 14.12
C GLY A 124 -0.24 -24.15 15.36
N THR A 125 -0.86 -25.14 15.97
CA THR A 125 -0.35 -25.98 17.04
C THR A 125 0.96 -26.66 16.64
N ALA A 126 2.04 -26.47 17.38
CA ALA A 126 3.11 -27.45 17.51
C ALA A 126 3.78 -27.29 18.86
N GLY A 127 3.57 -28.31 19.69
CA GLY A 127 4.08 -28.42 21.04
C GLY A 127 5.51 -28.86 21.11
N ASN A 128 6.10 -28.52 22.23
CA ASN A 128 7.15 -29.17 22.99
C ASN A 128 8.52 -29.44 22.36
N THR A 129 9.41 -28.52 22.59
CA THR A 129 10.72 -28.87 23.16
C THR A 129 11.10 -27.78 24.14
N VAL A 130 11.39 -28.16 25.36
CA VAL A 130 11.81 -27.29 26.47
C VAL A 130 13.18 -26.69 26.10
N ALA A 131 13.15 -25.52 25.54
CA ALA A 131 14.28 -24.62 25.53
C ALA A 131 13.79 -23.34 26.21
N THR A 132 14.59 -22.80 27.09
CA THR A 132 14.45 -21.53 27.80
C THR A 132 13.37 -20.63 27.17
N ASN A 133 12.27 -20.39 27.89
CA ASN A 133 11.21 -19.48 27.46
C ASN A 133 11.81 -18.10 27.20
N LEU A 134 12.31 -17.89 25.99
CA LEU A 134 12.42 -16.55 25.45
C LEU A 134 10.97 -16.13 25.21
N GLY A 135 10.44 -15.36 26.15
CA GLY A 135 9.16 -14.66 25.97
C GLY A 135 9.20 -13.98 24.59
N GLY A 136 8.08 -13.96 23.88
CA GLY A 136 8.02 -13.29 22.59
C GLY A 136 8.59 -11.89 22.70
N LEU A 137 9.32 -11.46 21.68
CA LEU A 137 9.88 -10.11 21.62
C LEU A 137 8.75 -9.11 21.85
N ILE A 138 8.84 -8.32 22.92
CA ILE A 138 7.93 -7.19 23.16
C ILE A 138 8.35 -6.11 22.16
N ASP A 139 7.55 -5.92 21.12
CA ASP A 139 7.81 -4.89 20.10
C ASP A 139 7.61 -3.50 20.71
N ARG A 140 8.33 -2.51 20.15
CA ARG A 140 8.17 -1.12 20.55
C ARG A 140 6.83 -0.56 20.07
N LEU A 141 6.25 0.40 20.81
CA LEU A 141 5.10 1.14 20.33
C LEU A 141 5.48 1.96 19.10
N ARG A 142 4.68 1.86 18.06
CA ARG A 142 4.91 2.50 16.75
C ARG A 142 3.79 3.49 16.44
N PRO A 143 4.09 4.67 15.86
CA PRO A 143 3.06 5.57 15.38
C PRO A 143 2.29 4.96 14.20
N VAL A 144 1.05 5.36 14.04
CA VAL A 144 0.21 4.96 12.90
C VAL A 144 0.71 5.66 11.64
N LEU A 145 0.88 4.93 10.55
CA LEU A 145 1.13 5.49 9.22
C LEU A 145 -0.19 6.06 8.69
N ALA A 146 -0.25 7.37 8.55
CA ALA A 146 -1.51 8.07 8.36
C ALA A 146 -1.84 8.31 6.89
N VAL A 147 -0.84 8.69 6.09
CA VAL A 147 -1.04 9.16 4.71
C VAL A 147 -1.66 8.10 3.81
N GLN A 148 -1.14 6.87 3.86
CA GLN A 148 -1.70 5.76 3.08
C GLN A 148 -3.08 5.34 3.61
N SER A 149 -3.27 5.33 4.94
CA SER A 149 -4.55 4.96 5.52
C SER A 149 -5.68 5.93 5.14
N LEU A 150 -5.36 7.20 4.87
CA LEU A 150 -6.29 8.20 4.37
C LEU A 150 -6.54 8.13 2.86
N GLY A 151 -5.86 7.21 2.15
CA GLY A 151 -6.12 6.93 0.74
C GLY A 151 -5.20 7.65 -0.24
N ALA A 152 -3.95 7.95 0.12
CA ALA A 152 -2.95 8.50 -0.81
C ALA A 152 -2.71 7.54 -1.99
N THR A 153 -2.57 8.11 -3.19
CA THR A 153 -2.34 7.34 -4.41
C THR A 153 -0.88 6.90 -4.51
N VAL A 154 -0.64 5.60 -4.55
CA VAL A 154 0.69 5.02 -4.67
C VAL A 154 0.99 4.67 -6.13
N ILE A 155 2.14 5.13 -6.64
CA ILE A 155 2.65 4.82 -7.97
C ILE A 155 3.98 4.10 -7.79
N SER A 156 4.08 2.85 -8.23
CA SER A 156 5.29 2.03 -8.10
C SER A 156 5.91 1.71 -9.44
N GLY A 157 7.22 1.38 -9.44
CA GLY A 157 7.94 1.00 -10.66
C GLY A 157 8.32 2.17 -11.56
N LEU A 158 8.50 3.37 -10.98
CA LEU A 158 8.91 4.55 -11.71
C LEU A 158 10.36 4.44 -12.21
N THR A 159 10.60 4.93 -13.42
CA THR A 159 11.95 5.03 -14.01
C THR A 159 12.20 6.46 -14.47
N GLY A 160 13.30 7.07 -14.03
CA GLY A 160 13.59 8.47 -14.30
C GLY A 160 12.64 9.43 -13.55
N ASN A 161 12.52 10.66 -14.02
CA ASN A 161 11.58 11.63 -13.46
C ASN A 161 10.20 11.43 -14.07
N LEU A 162 9.15 11.58 -13.26
CA LEU A 162 7.76 11.55 -13.72
C LEU A 162 7.20 12.96 -13.70
N ASP A 163 6.85 13.48 -14.87
CA ASP A 163 6.14 14.75 -15.03
C ASP A 163 4.69 14.48 -15.43
N LEU A 164 3.75 14.90 -14.58
CA LEU A 164 2.32 14.78 -14.83
C LEU A 164 1.77 16.15 -15.24
N PRO A 165 1.28 16.33 -16.47
CA PRO A 165 0.66 17.59 -16.89
C PRO A 165 -0.63 17.82 -16.10
N ARG A 166 -0.83 19.07 -15.64
CA ARG A 166 -2.00 19.53 -14.93
C ARG A 166 -2.59 20.72 -15.69
N LEU A 167 -3.90 20.67 -15.94
CA LEU A 167 -4.64 21.83 -16.46
C LEU A 167 -4.87 22.80 -15.30
N THR A 168 -4.36 24.02 -15.40
CA THR A 168 -4.49 25.05 -14.35
C THR A 168 -5.70 25.93 -14.59
N SER A 169 -6.00 26.28 -15.85
CA SER A 169 -7.23 26.96 -16.20
C SER A 169 -7.79 26.42 -17.51
N GLY A 170 -9.09 26.25 -17.57
CA GLY A 170 -9.82 25.83 -18.76
C GLY A 170 -10.43 26.99 -19.53
N PRO A 171 -11.01 26.71 -20.72
CA PRO A 171 -11.78 27.71 -21.44
C PRO A 171 -13.01 28.14 -20.62
N GLN A 172 -13.33 29.43 -20.70
CA GLN A 172 -14.50 29.97 -20.02
C GLN A 172 -15.69 30.04 -20.99
N ALA A 173 -16.86 29.67 -20.52
CA ALA A 173 -18.12 29.81 -21.24
C ALA A 173 -18.85 31.07 -20.76
N TYR A 174 -19.42 31.83 -21.70
CA TYR A 174 -20.20 33.02 -21.40
C TYR A 174 -21.35 33.14 -22.37
N TRP A 175 -22.37 33.82 -21.97
CA TRP A 175 -23.54 34.10 -22.78
C TRP A 175 -23.26 35.29 -23.71
N VAL A 176 -23.59 35.16 -24.97
CA VAL A 176 -23.45 36.24 -25.98
C VAL A 176 -24.83 36.61 -26.51
N ASN A 177 -24.98 37.90 -26.91
CA ASN A 177 -26.18 38.35 -27.58
C ASN A 177 -26.15 37.92 -29.06
N GLU A 178 -27.27 38.11 -29.75
CA GLU A 178 -27.37 37.92 -31.19
C GLU A 178 -26.37 38.83 -31.91
N ASP A 179 -25.59 38.28 -32.85
CA ASP A 179 -24.51 38.96 -33.59
C ASP A 179 -23.28 39.41 -32.75
N GLU A 180 -23.13 38.97 -31.51
CA GLU A 180 -21.95 39.28 -30.71
C GLU A 180 -20.84 38.26 -30.96
N ALA A 181 -19.62 38.73 -31.18
CA ALA A 181 -18.46 37.87 -31.40
C ALA A 181 -18.02 37.16 -30.11
N THR A 182 -17.73 35.89 -30.21
CA THR A 182 -17.16 35.12 -29.09
C THR A 182 -15.70 35.51 -28.85
N THR A 183 -15.32 35.64 -27.58
CA THR A 183 -13.94 35.86 -27.17
C THR A 183 -13.23 34.53 -26.92
N ALA A 184 -12.09 34.34 -27.53
CA ALA A 184 -11.30 33.13 -27.27
C ALA A 184 -10.68 33.21 -25.87
N SER A 185 -10.71 32.09 -25.16
CA SER A 185 -9.99 31.89 -23.89
C SER A 185 -9.00 30.73 -24.03
N ASP A 186 -7.79 30.93 -23.55
CA ASP A 186 -6.73 29.92 -23.65
C ASP A 186 -6.68 29.04 -22.38
N ALA A 187 -6.40 27.76 -22.60
CA ALA A 187 -6.13 26.84 -21.51
C ALA A 187 -4.65 26.95 -21.07
N THR A 188 -4.41 27.00 -19.78
CA THR A 188 -3.06 27.01 -19.23
C THR A 188 -2.74 25.67 -18.58
N PHE A 189 -1.50 25.20 -18.81
CA PHE A 189 -1.01 23.95 -18.30
C PHE A 189 0.20 24.17 -17.39
N ASP A 190 0.26 23.41 -16.33
CA ASP A 190 1.38 23.28 -15.41
C ASP A 190 1.78 21.80 -15.32
N LYS A 191 2.80 21.48 -14.57
CA LYS A 191 3.22 20.10 -14.35
C LYS A 191 3.51 19.82 -12.88
N VAL A 192 3.12 18.63 -12.44
CA VAL A 192 3.53 18.06 -11.16
C VAL A 192 4.67 17.09 -11.43
N SER A 193 5.84 17.38 -10.87
CA SER A 193 7.06 16.60 -11.09
C SER A 193 7.40 15.78 -9.85
N LEU A 194 7.70 14.50 -10.06
CA LEU A 194 8.25 13.59 -9.06
C LEU A 194 9.67 13.21 -9.49
N SER A 195 10.62 13.30 -8.56
CA SER A 195 12.02 12.94 -8.76
C SER A 195 12.52 12.07 -7.61
N PRO A 196 13.35 11.04 -7.87
CA PRO A 196 13.78 10.12 -6.82
C PRO A 196 14.56 10.83 -5.72
N LYS A 197 14.10 10.68 -4.48
CA LYS A 197 14.77 11.11 -3.26
C LYS A 197 15.00 9.88 -2.40
N THR A 198 16.24 9.71 -1.96
CA THR A 198 16.64 8.51 -1.23
C THR A 198 16.48 8.71 0.27
N VAL A 199 15.65 7.86 0.89
CA VAL A 199 15.61 7.68 2.35
C VAL A 199 16.44 6.47 2.72
N SER A 200 17.26 6.59 3.76
CA SER A 200 18.13 5.51 4.23
C SER A 200 17.96 5.24 5.72
N GLY A 201 18.10 3.96 6.09
CA GLY A 201 18.14 3.49 7.47
C GLY A 201 19.36 2.60 7.69
N GLU A 202 19.97 2.66 8.87
CA GLU A 202 21.09 1.82 9.27
C GLU A 202 20.74 1.03 10.52
N MET A 203 21.13 -0.27 10.55
CA MET A 203 20.96 -1.14 11.70
C MET A 203 22.27 -1.92 11.94
N TYR A 204 22.70 -1.98 13.18
CA TYR A 204 23.85 -2.76 13.60
C TYR A 204 23.42 -4.09 14.21
N LEU A 205 24.03 -5.18 13.77
CA LEU A 205 23.79 -6.54 14.27
C LEU A 205 25.07 -7.11 14.85
N SER A 206 25.01 -7.54 16.10
CA SER A 206 26.15 -8.21 16.72
C SER A 206 26.27 -9.66 16.23
N ARG A 207 27.50 -10.18 16.14
CA ARG A 207 27.76 -11.58 15.78
C ARG A 207 26.98 -12.57 16.64
N ARG A 208 26.85 -12.30 17.94
CA ARG A 208 26.12 -13.18 18.87
C ARG A 208 24.64 -13.25 18.52
N LEU A 209 24.03 -12.13 18.14
CA LEU A 209 22.64 -12.06 17.71
C LEU A 209 22.41 -12.88 16.42
N LEU A 210 23.33 -12.76 15.45
CA LEU A 210 23.27 -13.53 14.20
C LEU A 210 23.37 -15.05 14.41
N LEU A 211 24.13 -15.50 15.40
CA LEU A 211 24.31 -16.92 15.71
C LEU A 211 23.13 -17.52 16.52
N GLN A 212 22.46 -16.71 17.32
CA GLN A 212 21.45 -17.19 18.28
C GLN A 212 20.00 -17.12 17.75
N ASN A 213 19.69 -16.24 16.77
CA ASN A 213 18.31 -15.94 16.37
C ASN A 213 18.09 -16.01 14.84
N GLY A 214 18.03 -17.19 14.24
CA GLY A 214 17.79 -17.31 12.80
C GLY A 214 16.47 -16.71 12.31
N VAL A 215 15.34 -17.38 12.56
CA VAL A 215 14.01 -17.01 12.02
C VAL A 215 13.41 -15.77 12.72
N ALA A 216 13.59 -15.66 14.04
CA ALA A 216 13.11 -14.50 14.80
C ALA A 216 13.78 -13.18 14.36
N LEU A 217 15.06 -13.23 14.01
CA LEU A 217 15.80 -12.08 13.54
C LEU A 217 15.28 -11.55 12.18
N GLU A 218 14.95 -12.45 11.27
CA GLU A 218 14.40 -12.06 9.95
C GLU A 218 13.11 -11.26 10.10
N ASN A 219 12.18 -11.73 10.95
CA ASN A 219 10.91 -11.03 11.17
C ASN A 219 11.12 -9.65 11.80
N VAL A 220 12.02 -9.55 12.78
CA VAL A 220 12.35 -8.26 13.42
C VAL A 220 12.97 -7.29 12.41
N LEU A 221 13.93 -7.75 11.62
CA LEU A 221 14.57 -6.93 10.59
C LEU A 221 13.57 -6.43 9.57
N ARG A 222 12.70 -7.34 9.07
CA ARG A 222 11.66 -6.98 8.10
C ARG A 222 10.72 -5.92 8.67
N GLN A 223 10.23 -6.12 9.89
CA GLN A 223 9.33 -5.18 10.55
C GLN A 223 9.98 -3.84 10.85
N ASP A 224 11.20 -3.84 11.38
CA ASP A 224 11.89 -2.60 11.73
C ASP A 224 12.29 -1.79 10.50
N LEU A 225 12.81 -2.43 9.45
CA LEU A 225 13.14 -1.74 8.20
C LEU A 225 11.90 -1.16 7.54
N ALA A 226 10.83 -1.96 7.43
CA ALA A 226 9.56 -1.49 6.90
C ALA A 226 9.05 -0.27 7.65
N PHE A 227 9.05 -0.38 8.99
CA PHE A 227 8.52 0.67 9.83
C PHE A 227 9.32 1.97 9.77
N VAL A 228 10.64 1.91 9.88
CA VAL A 228 11.50 3.10 9.88
C VAL A 228 11.42 3.85 8.56
N LEU A 229 11.46 3.14 7.43
CA LEU A 229 11.37 3.75 6.11
C LEU A 229 9.99 4.33 5.84
N ALA A 230 8.92 3.58 6.19
CA ALA A 230 7.55 4.06 6.06
C ALA A 230 7.28 5.28 6.95
N GLN A 231 7.78 5.27 8.19
CA GLN A 231 7.68 6.39 9.12
C GLN A 231 8.37 7.64 8.57
N ALA A 232 9.58 7.50 8.02
CA ALA A 232 10.31 8.61 7.45
C ALA A 232 9.58 9.22 6.24
N LEU A 233 8.99 8.36 5.38
CA LEU A 233 8.22 8.79 4.22
C LEU A 233 6.91 9.48 4.64
N ASP A 234 6.17 8.91 5.60
CA ASP A 234 4.93 9.49 6.12
C ASP A 234 5.18 10.87 6.75
N SER A 235 6.25 10.99 7.55
CA SER A 235 6.68 12.27 8.12
C SER A 235 7.07 13.29 7.05
N ALA A 236 7.78 12.86 6.00
CA ALA A 236 8.16 13.72 4.89
C ALA A 236 6.94 14.13 4.05
N ALA A 237 5.97 13.24 3.84
CA ALA A 237 4.72 13.57 3.15
C ALA A 237 3.90 14.64 3.89
N ILE A 238 3.98 14.67 5.22
CA ILE A 238 3.26 15.65 6.05
C ILE A 238 4.02 17.00 6.11
N ASN A 239 5.29 16.97 6.51
CA ASN A 239 6.07 18.19 6.83
C ASN A 239 7.49 18.18 6.24
N GLY A 240 7.74 17.42 5.18
CA GLY A 240 9.05 17.40 4.56
C GLY A 240 9.41 18.74 3.91
N THR A 241 10.71 19.05 3.89
CA THR A 241 11.25 20.27 3.29
C THR A 241 12.33 19.96 2.27
N ALA A 242 12.35 20.69 1.16
CA ALA A 242 13.39 20.57 0.13
C ALA A 242 14.79 20.83 0.69
N ALA A 243 14.93 21.74 1.67
CA ALA A 243 16.18 22.06 2.33
C ALA A 243 16.81 20.84 3.06
N ALA A 244 15.96 19.94 3.57
CA ALA A 244 16.39 18.67 4.19
C ALA A 244 16.54 17.52 3.18
N LYS A 245 16.52 17.79 1.87
CA LYS A 245 16.55 16.80 0.78
C LYS A 245 15.41 15.78 0.84
N GLN A 246 14.32 16.16 1.49
CA GLN A 246 13.09 15.36 1.63
C GLN A 246 12.07 15.74 0.55
N PRO A 247 11.09 14.88 0.27
CA PRO A 247 9.86 15.30 -0.41
C PRO A 247 9.25 16.53 0.25
N VAL A 248 8.64 17.41 -0.54
CA VAL A 248 7.94 18.58 0.03
C VAL A 248 6.59 18.14 0.56
N GLY A 249 6.38 18.31 1.86
CA GLY A 249 5.18 17.86 2.55
C GLY A 249 3.99 18.82 2.42
N ILE A 250 2.81 18.37 2.84
CA ILE A 250 1.55 19.13 2.79
C ILE A 250 1.70 20.46 3.54
N LEU A 251 2.18 20.45 4.79
CA LEU A 251 2.32 21.64 5.63
C LEU A 251 3.32 22.66 5.08
N THR A 252 4.27 22.22 4.26
CA THR A 252 5.27 23.11 3.65
C THR A 252 4.78 23.70 2.33
N GLN A 253 3.99 22.94 1.56
CA GLN A 253 3.52 23.33 0.24
C GLN A 253 2.23 24.14 0.29
N ILE A 254 1.35 23.85 1.24
CA ILE A 254 0.05 24.51 1.39
C ILE A 254 0.16 25.64 2.40
N THR A 255 -0.36 26.79 2.04
CA THR A 255 -0.43 27.94 2.96
C THR A 255 -1.48 27.68 4.04
N GLU A 256 -1.18 28.08 5.26
CA GLU A 256 -2.13 28.00 6.37
C GLU A 256 -3.42 28.78 6.05
N SER A 257 -4.58 28.18 6.38
CA SER A 257 -5.89 28.81 6.19
C SER A 257 -6.02 30.08 7.01
N ALA A 258 -6.56 31.13 6.40
CA ALA A 258 -6.75 32.44 7.03
C ALA A 258 -8.01 32.50 7.93
N THR A 259 -8.58 31.37 8.34
CA THR A 259 -9.75 31.34 9.22
C THR A 259 -9.46 32.10 10.53
N THR A 260 -10.44 32.88 10.99
CA THR A 260 -10.41 33.60 12.27
C THR A 260 -11.13 32.87 13.39
N ALA A 261 -11.67 31.68 13.10
CA ALA A 261 -12.29 30.83 14.09
C ALA A 261 -11.27 30.41 15.17
N THR A 262 -11.72 30.38 16.42
CA THR A 262 -10.91 29.96 17.57
C THR A 262 -11.34 28.61 18.10
N ASP A 263 -12.62 28.26 17.90
CA ASP A 263 -13.15 26.97 18.34
C ASP A 263 -12.81 25.87 17.33
N LEU A 264 -12.39 24.72 17.85
CA LEU A 264 -11.95 23.57 17.02
C LEU A 264 -13.05 23.09 16.04
N THR A 265 -14.31 23.12 16.48
CA THR A 265 -15.46 22.72 15.65
C THR A 265 -15.65 23.69 14.47
N ASP A 266 -15.54 24.99 14.73
CA ASP A 266 -15.68 26.01 13.70
C ASP A 266 -14.48 26.00 12.73
N ILE A 267 -13.26 25.80 13.25
CA ILE A 267 -12.06 25.61 12.41
C ILE A 267 -12.25 24.39 11.49
N ALA A 268 -12.77 23.29 12.02
CA ALA A 268 -13.05 22.10 11.21
C ALA A 268 -14.08 22.38 10.11
N ALA A 269 -15.14 23.13 10.43
CA ALA A 269 -16.14 23.56 9.44
C ALA A 269 -15.56 24.46 8.35
N ASP A 270 -14.71 25.41 8.73
CA ASP A 270 -14.05 26.32 7.80
C ASP A 270 -13.11 25.58 6.83
N LEU A 271 -12.37 24.57 7.34
CA LEU A 271 -11.51 23.75 6.49
C LEU A 271 -12.33 22.89 5.51
N ILE A 272 -13.47 22.34 5.94
CA ILE A 272 -14.38 21.61 5.04
C ILE A 272 -14.94 22.57 3.99
N ALA A 273 -15.40 23.75 4.40
CA ALA A 273 -15.96 24.75 3.47
C ALA A 273 -14.92 25.20 2.43
N ALA A 274 -13.65 25.35 2.82
CA ALA A 274 -12.58 25.73 1.90
C ALA A 274 -12.45 24.72 0.73
N LEU A 275 -12.43 23.42 1.01
CA LEU A 275 -12.38 22.39 -0.04
C LEU A 275 -13.64 22.34 -0.89
N GLN A 276 -14.81 22.60 -0.29
CA GLN A 276 -16.08 22.62 -1.02
C GLN A 276 -16.17 23.81 -1.98
N ILE A 277 -15.58 24.97 -1.62
CA ILE A 277 -15.49 26.16 -2.48
C ILE A 277 -14.64 25.85 -3.72
N ASP A 278 -13.61 25.05 -3.57
CA ASP A 278 -12.70 24.62 -4.65
C ASP A 278 -13.22 23.39 -5.42
N ASP A 279 -14.49 23.01 -5.23
CA ASP A 279 -15.15 21.88 -5.89
C ASP A 279 -14.40 20.54 -5.74
N VAL A 280 -13.70 20.34 -4.64
CA VAL A 280 -12.95 19.11 -4.38
C VAL A 280 -13.93 17.96 -4.08
N THR A 281 -13.82 16.91 -4.89
CA THR A 281 -14.66 15.71 -4.77
C THR A 281 -13.83 14.50 -4.34
N GLY A 282 -14.47 13.54 -3.68
CA GLY A 282 -13.85 12.26 -3.28
C GLY A 282 -13.91 12.04 -1.78
N THR A 283 -13.13 11.06 -1.33
CA THR A 283 -13.03 10.74 0.10
C THR A 283 -12.11 11.73 0.78
N THR A 284 -12.66 12.46 1.73
CA THR A 284 -11.94 13.42 2.56
C THR A 284 -11.65 12.88 3.94
N GLY A 285 -10.76 13.54 4.66
CA GLY A 285 -10.48 13.20 6.05
C GLY A 285 -9.55 14.20 6.73
N PHE A 286 -9.61 14.18 8.06
CA PHE A 286 -8.74 14.97 8.91
C PHE A 286 -7.50 14.19 9.32
N LEU A 287 -6.37 14.87 9.32
CA LEU A 287 -5.10 14.38 9.81
C LEU A 287 -4.58 15.36 10.88
N THR A 288 -4.27 14.85 12.07
CA THR A 288 -3.79 15.67 13.17
C THR A 288 -2.86 14.90 14.09
N ASN A 289 -2.39 15.54 15.14
CA ASN A 289 -1.61 14.88 16.18
C ASN A 289 -2.49 14.39 17.35
N PRO A 290 -1.99 13.45 18.17
CA PRO A 290 -2.73 12.96 19.34
C PRO A 290 -3.01 14.01 20.41
N ALA A 291 -2.22 15.09 20.46
CA ALA A 291 -2.43 16.19 21.41
C ALA A 291 -3.75 16.91 21.10
N LEU A 292 -3.97 17.30 19.82
CA LEU A 292 -5.22 17.93 19.38
C LEU A 292 -6.43 17.00 19.58
N MET A 293 -6.27 15.69 19.32
CA MET A 293 -7.31 14.71 19.62
C MET A 293 -7.63 14.66 21.12
N GLY A 294 -6.63 14.89 21.97
CA GLY A 294 -6.83 15.04 23.43
C GLY A 294 -7.65 16.28 23.79
N VAL A 295 -7.42 17.39 23.08
CA VAL A 295 -8.22 18.64 23.20
C VAL A 295 -9.66 18.37 22.73
N ALA A 296 -9.85 17.81 21.55
CA ALA A 296 -11.17 17.49 21.00
C ALA A 296 -12.03 16.64 21.95
N ARG A 297 -11.43 15.64 22.61
CA ARG A 297 -12.14 14.78 23.58
C ARG A 297 -12.54 15.49 24.88
N LYS A 298 -11.96 16.65 25.18
CA LYS A 298 -12.25 17.45 26.36
C LYS A 298 -13.25 18.58 26.09
N LEU A 299 -13.62 18.80 24.84
CA LEU A 299 -14.59 19.83 24.47
C LEU A 299 -15.93 19.55 25.10
N LYS A 300 -16.55 20.63 25.56
CA LYS A 300 -17.86 20.61 26.23
C LYS A 300 -18.74 21.71 25.63
N ASP A 301 -20.02 21.44 25.61
CA ASP A 301 -21.02 22.43 25.23
C ASP A 301 -21.22 23.49 26.34
N GLY A 302 -22.04 24.50 26.07
CA GLY A 302 -22.40 25.54 27.04
C GLY A 302 -23.09 25.01 28.29
N GLN A 303 -23.51 23.74 28.31
CA GLN A 303 -24.13 23.06 29.47
C GLN A 303 -23.16 22.07 30.15
N GLN A 304 -21.86 22.15 29.84
CA GLN A 304 -20.79 21.29 30.37
C GLN A 304 -20.93 19.79 29.97
N ARG A 305 -21.68 19.47 28.92
CA ARG A 305 -21.76 18.12 28.36
C ARG A 305 -20.60 17.89 27.39
N PRO A 306 -19.98 16.70 27.43
CA PRO A 306 -18.93 16.40 26.47
C PRO A 306 -19.49 16.35 25.03
N ILE A 307 -18.81 17.03 24.11
CA ILE A 307 -19.10 16.96 22.67
C ILE A 307 -18.41 15.71 22.15
N SER A 308 -19.08 14.95 21.27
CA SER A 308 -18.45 13.78 20.67
C SER A 308 -17.37 14.23 19.66
N THR A 309 -16.34 13.42 19.49
CA THR A 309 -15.31 13.70 18.46
C THR A 309 -15.91 13.67 17.06
N ALA A 310 -16.95 12.88 16.82
CA ALA A 310 -17.65 12.85 15.54
C ALA A 310 -18.34 14.20 15.25
N ASP A 311 -18.99 14.80 16.26
CA ASP A 311 -19.64 16.11 16.11
C ASP A 311 -18.59 17.22 15.95
N THR A 312 -17.46 17.15 16.68
CA THR A 312 -16.36 18.11 16.56
C THR A 312 -15.79 18.17 15.15
N PHE A 313 -15.69 17.03 14.48
CA PHE A 313 -15.14 16.91 13.12
C PHE A 313 -16.21 16.64 12.04
N HIS A 314 -17.47 17.00 12.29
CA HIS A 314 -18.59 16.92 11.35
C HIS A 314 -18.79 15.54 10.71
N ASN A 315 -18.56 14.47 11.47
CA ASN A 315 -18.62 13.06 11.05
C ASN A 315 -17.60 12.67 9.96
N GLU A 316 -16.61 13.52 9.67
CA GLU A 316 -15.51 13.18 8.79
C GLU A 316 -14.53 12.21 9.46
N ARG A 317 -13.83 11.44 8.64
CA ARG A 317 -12.79 10.52 9.12
C ARG A 317 -11.63 11.29 9.71
N VAL A 318 -11.20 10.95 10.92
CA VAL A 318 -10.05 11.56 11.59
C VAL A 318 -8.98 10.52 11.86
N VAL A 319 -7.75 10.83 11.48
CA VAL A 319 -6.57 10.02 11.82
C VAL A 319 -5.61 10.86 12.63
N ALA A 320 -5.18 10.33 13.76
CA ALA A 320 -4.19 10.98 14.62
C ALA A 320 -2.87 10.22 14.59
N THR A 321 -1.77 10.93 14.29
CA THR A 321 -0.44 10.36 14.26
C THR A 321 0.60 11.30 14.86
N ASN A 322 1.62 10.72 15.52
CA ASN A 322 2.75 11.48 16.04
C ASN A 322 3.69 12.01 14.93
N GLN A 323 3.41 11.70 13.64
CA GLN A 323 4.16 12.23 12.49
C GLN A 323 3.79 13.68 12.16
N VAL A 324 2.63 14.16 12.64
CA VAL A 324 2.23 15.56 12.54
C VAL A 324 2.96 16.35 13.63
N PRO A 325 3.95 17.20 13.29
CA PRO A 325 4.69 17.98 14.27
C PRO A 325 3.84 19.14 14.80
N THR A 326 4.21 19.68 15.95
CA THR A 326 3.70 20.98 16.41
C THR A 326 4.45 22.09 15.66
N ILE A 327 3.73 23.14 15.27
CA ILE A 327 4.28 24.32 14.58
C ILE A 327 4.06 25.53 15.50
N GLY A 328 5.13 26.19 15.90
CA GLY A 328 5.02 27.35 16.80
C GLY A 328 4.44 27.07 18.19
N GLY A 329 4.34 25.78 18.58
CA GLY A 329 3.69 25.35 19.82
C GLY A 329 2.21 24.98 19.64
N GLU A 330 1.65 25.17 18.46
CA GLU A 330 0.27 24.83 18.08
C GLU A 330 0.21 23.51 17.31
N ASN A 331 -0.96 22.90 17.28
CA ASN A 331 -1.16 21.58 16.69
C ASN A 331 -1.85 21.70 15.32
N PRO A 332 -1.21 21.31 14.23
CA PRO A 332 -1.84 21.39 12.92
C PRO A 332 -3.04 20.44 12.79
N LEU A 333 -4.14 20.97 12.28
CA LEU A 333 -5.28 20.23 11.80
C LEU A 333 -5.28 20.33 10.27
N ILE A 334 -5.06 19.22 9.60
CA ILE A 334 -5.02 19.12 8.14
C ILE A 334 -6.32 18.46 7.69
N PHE A 335 -7.00 19.05 6.72
CA PHE A 335 -8.15 18.45 6.05
C PHE A 335 -7.85 18.33 4.56
N GLY A 336 -8.22 17.21 3.94
CA GLY A 336 -7.94 17.05 2.52
C GLY A 336 -8.51 15.78 1.90
N ALA A 337 -8.54 15.78 0.57
CA ALA A 337 -8.79 14.62 -0.26
C ALA A 337 -7.47 13.93 -0.58
N PHE A 338 -7.06 13.00 0.28
CA PHE A 338 -5.73 12.37 0.22
C PHE A 338 -5.46 11.59 -1.06
N ALA A 339 -6.47 11.21 -1.83
CA ALA A 339 -6.30 10.64 -3.17
C ALA A 339 -5.51 11.56 -4.13
N ASN A 340 -5.45 12.87 -3.86
CA ASN A 340 -4.65 13.85 -4.61
C ASN A 340 -3.18 13.91 -4.14
N LEU A 341 -2.81 13.21 -3.08
CA LEU A 341 -1.43 13.04 -2.68
C LEU A 341 -0.84 11.82 -3.39
N LEU A 342 0.18 12.06 -4.21
CA LEU A 342 0.88 11.03 -4.97
C LEU A 342 2.13 10.61 -4.20
N VAL A 343 2.29 9.31 -3.99
CA VAL A 343 3.50 8.71 -3.41
C VAL A 343 4.15 7.86 -4.48
N GLY A 344 5.29 8.30 -4.99
CA GLY A 344 6.05 7.61 -6.03
C GLY A 344 7.17 6.76 -5.45
N TYR A 345 7.29 5.51 -5.93
CA TYR A 345 8.40 4.60 -5.62
C TYR A 345 9.15 4.24 -6.89
N TRP A 346 10.48 4.42 -6.88
CA TRP A 346 11.35 4.09 -8.02
C TRP A 346 11.92 2.69 -7.95
N SER A 347 12.08 2.17 -6.74
CA SER A 347 12.65 0.83 -6.55
C SER A 347 12.02 0.15 -5.33
N GLY A 348 12.30 -1.15 -5.19
CA GLY A 348 12.19 -1.82 -3.90
C GLY A 348 13.20 -1.27 -2.89
N VAL A 349 13.16 -1.77 -1.67
CA VAL A 349 14.18 -1.44 -0.68
C VAL A 349 15.47 -2.15 -1.05
N ASP A 350 16.55 -1.39 -1.21
CA ASP A 350 17.90 -1.91 -1.39
C ASP A 350 18.53 -2.13 0.00
N ILE A 351 18.89 -3.38 0.31
CA ILE A 351 19.52 -3.75 1.58
C ILE A 351 20.97 -4.14 1.34
N LEU A 352 21.87 -3.27 1.77
CA LEU A 352 23.32 -3.52 1.73
C LEU A 352 23.80 -4.06 3.08
N ALA A 353 24.33 -5.27 3.08
CA ALA A 353 25.00 -5.86 4.23
C ALA A 353 26.50 -5.53 4.22
N ASN A 354 26.97 -4.78 5.20
CA ASN A 354 28.38 -4.36 5.32
C ASN A 354 29.06 -5.02 6.52
N PRO A 355 29.86 -6.08 6.32
CA PRO A 355 30.64 -6.73 7.37
C PRO A 355 32.00 -6.05 7.64
N TYR A 356 32.45 -5.13 6.76
CA TYR A 356 33.81 -4.63 6.78
C TYR A 356 34.03 -3.51 7.80
N THR A 357 33.06 -2.62 7.96
CA THR A 357 33.18 -1.45 8.85
C THR A 357 33.41 -1.85 10.31
N ASP A 358 32.78 -2.92 10.77
CA ASP A 358 32.93 -3.44 12.14
C ASP A 358 33.57 -4.84 12.18
N ALA A 359 34.47 -5.12 11.23
CA ALA A 359 35.16 -6.42 11.12
C ALA A 359 35.92 -6.79 12.41
N SER A 360 36.52 -5.81 13.11
CA SER A 360 37.21 -6.00 14.37
C SER A 360 36.31 -6.52 15.50
N LYS A 361 34.99 -6.20 15.44
CA LYS A 361 33.97 -6.63 16.41
C LYS A 361 33.18 -7.83 15.92
N GLY A 362 33.37 -8.24 14.66
CA GLY A 362 32.58 -9.30 14.00
C GLY A 362 31.11 -8.94 13.83
N GLY A 363 30.78 -7.66 13.86
CA GLY A 363 29.41 -7.16 13.65
C GLY A 363 29.05 -7.01 12.18
N LEU A 364 27.76 -6.93 11.89
CA LEU A 364 27.21 -6.68 10.56
C LEU A 364 26.38 -5.39 10.60
N ARG A 365 26.65 -4.47 9.69
CA ARG A 365 25.79 -3.29 9.47
C ARG A 365 24.89 -3.54 8.28
N LEU A 366 23.62 -3.32 8.48
CA LEU A 366 22.63 -3.32 7.41
C LEU A 366 22.27 -1.88 7.07
N HIS A 367 22.43 -1.51 5.82
CA HIS A 367 21.98 -0.24 5.28
C HIS A 367 20.79 -0.53 4.39
N ALA A 368 19.65 0.12 4.65
CA ALA A 368 18.48 0.05 3.80
C ALA A 368 18.29 1.39 3.10
N PHE A 369 18.03 1.35 1.80
CA PHE A 369 17.78 2.53 0.97
C PHE A 369 16.44 2.36 0.27
N LEU A 370 15.66 3.44 0.20
CA LEU A 370 14.42 3.50 -0.54
C LEU A 370 14.37 4.81 -1.30
N ASP A 371 14.14 4.73 -2.62
CA ASP A 371 13.95 5.89 -3.47
C ASP A 371 12.45 6.17 -3.62
N ALA A 372 12.00 7.26 -3.02
CA ALA A 372 10.61 7.68 -3.05
C ALA A 372 10.48 9.20 -3.15
N ASP A 373 9.36 9.67 -3.67
CA ASP A 373 8.99 11.09 -3.63
C ASP A 373 7.48 11.24 -3.39
N VAL A 374 7.10 12.42 -2.95
CA VAL A 374 5.71 12.78 -2.69
C VAL A 374 5.40 14.07 -3.43
N ALA A 375 4.24 14.12 -4.09
CA ALA A 375 3.76 15.34 -4.73
C ALA A 375 2.25 15.48 -4.57
N ILE A 376 1.78 16.72 -4.53
CA ILE A 376 0.36 17.04 -4.46
C ILE A 376 -0.13 17.33 -5.87
N ARG A 377 -1.15 16.56 -6.33
CA ARG A 377 -1.75 16.76 -7.65
C ARG A 377 -2.50 18.10 -7.75
N HIS A 378 -3.31 18.37 -6.74
CA HIS A 378 -4.11 19.60 -6.62
C HIS A 378 -3.88 20.19 -5.24
N PRO A 379 -3.15 21.33 -5.13
CA PRO A 379 -2.94 22.01 -3.84
C PRO A 379 -4.24 22.41 -3.17
N GLU A 380 -5.24 22.77 -3.94
CA GLU A 380 -6.58 23.18 -3.51
C GLU A 380 -7.34 22.05 -2.80
N ALA A 381 -6.89 20.79 -2.99
CA ALA A 381 -7.47 19.62 -2.33
C ALA A 381 -7.06 19.46 -0.85
N PHE A 382 -6.27 20.38 -0.32
CA PHE A 382 -5.80 20.36 1.06
C PHE A 382 -5.90 21.74 1.70
N ALA A 383 -6.37 21.77 2.91
CA ALA A 383 -6.36 22.96 3.77
C ALA A 383 -5.87 22.57 5.16
N TRP A 384 -5.18 23.46 5.85
CA TRP A 384 -4.76 23.19 7.23
C TRP A 384 -4.77 24.47 8.07
N LYS A 385 -4.88 24.27 9.39
CA LYS A 385 -4.81 25.34 10.39
C LYS A 385 -4.08 24.84 11.61
N ALA A 386 -3.19 25.70 12.15
CA ALA A 386 -2.62 25.47 13.48
C ALA A 386 -3.66 25.83 14.56
N VAL A 387 -3.79 24.96 15.55
CA VAL A 387 -4.77 25.07 16.65
C VAL A 387 -4.01 24.99 17.97
N ALA A 388 -4.28 25.94 18.86
CA ALA A 388 -3.64 26.07 20.18
C ALA A 388 -4.02 24.96 21.17
#